data_d5f338896a5e0af73d92d87fbbb93894
#
_entry.id   d5f338896a5e0af73d92d87fbbb93894
#
_cell.length_a   1.000
_cell.length_b   1.000
_cell.length_c   1.000
_cell.angle_alpha   90.00
_cell.angle_beta   90.00
_cell.angle_gamma   90.00
#
_symmetry.space_group_name_H-M   'P 1'
#
loop_
_entity.id
_entity.type
_entity.pdbx_description
1 polymer ?
#
loop_
_entity_poly.entity_id
_entity_poly.type
_entity_poly.pdbx_seq_one_letter_code
_entity_poly.pdbx_strand_id
1 'polypeptide(L)'
;MSQPDTPLYPPIAPSGGQLHLRAGADGPPLVAVTLGGGLREGPGLEGYAEGELPSGGRGQVLAPWPNRLRDGHYAWAGVEHQLPLSEPATSTAIHGLVRWAEWQVTAGPEGTEGRGAVLEHVLAPQPGYPFRLLLVAAYTALADGFTTTLSATNLAAVPAPFGAGQHPYLSAGTALVDDAELTVAAGTVLTTDDRGLPTGEQSVHGYDGRVGDARLDDTYGALARGSDGRATVVLRGPERTVTLWADEAWRWLQVFTGDTLAPDRRRRGLAVEPLSCPPDALASGRDLVVLEPGETWTGQWGVTVA
;
A
#
# COMPACT_ATOMS: atom_id res chain seq x y z
N MET A 1 13.78 24.85 -28.16
CA MET A 1 13.20 23.60 -28.70
C MET A 1 12.86 22.77 -27.47
N SER A 2 11.62 22.82 -27.05
CA SER A 2 11.09 22.03 -25.93
C SER A 2 11.14 20.55 -26.34
N GLN A 3 11.73 19.71 -25.49
CA GLN A 3 11.64 18.26 -25.64
C GLN A 3 10.17 17.86 -25.64
N PRO A 4 9.75 16.94 -26.52
CA PRO A 4 8.39 16.46 -26.51
C PRO A 4 8.11 15.78 -25.17
N ASP A 5 6.94 16.10 -24.61
CA ASP A 5 6.38 15.48 -23.42
C ASP A 5 6.63 13.96 -23.47
N THR A 6 7.50 13.49 -22.59
CA THR A 6 7.60 12.05 -22.35
C THR A 6 6.27 11.64 -21.76
N PRO A 7 5.53 10.70 -22.38
CA PRO A 7 4.23 10.31 -21.88
C PRO A 7 4.33 9.87 -20.42
N LEU A 8 3.36 10.29 -19.62
CA LEU A 8 3.18 9.91 -18.20
C LEU A 8 3.16 8.37 -17.99
N TYR A 9 3.20 7.61 -19.08
CA TYR A 9 3.14 6.15 -19.09
C TYR A 9 4.15 5.57 -20.07
N PRO A 10 5.10 4.75 -19.61
CA PRO A 10 5.59 3.68 -20.45
C PRO A 10 4.43 2.72 -20.74
N PRO A 11 4.43 2.01 -21.86
CA PRO A 11 3.43 0.99 -22.14
C PRO A 11 3.40 0.02 -20.96
N ILE A 12 2.22 -0.21 -20.41
CA ILE A 12 2.02 -1.12 -19.28
C ILE A 12 2.34 -2.50 -19.79
N ALA A 13 3.42 -3.07 -19.28
CA ALA A 13 3.70 -4.48 -19.52
C ALA A 13 2.63 -5.34 -18.82
N PRO A 14 2.15 -6.42 -19.44
CA PRO A 14 1.07 -7.25 -18.92
C PRO A 14 1.29 -7.82 -17.50
N SER A 15 2.49 -7.79 -16.98
CA SER A 15 2.85 -8.37 -15.67
C SER A 15 3.29 -7.32 -14.65
N GLY A 16 2.40 -6.41 -14.26
CA GLY A 16 2.66 -5.43 -13.21
C GLY A 16 3.33 -4.16 -13.72
N GLY A 17 2.67 -3.50 -14.66
CA GLY A 17 3.14 -2.27 -15.29
C GLY A 17 3.42 -1.15 -14.29
N GLN A 18 4.39 -0.33 -14.65
CA GLN A 18 4.82 0.83 -13.87
C GLN A 18 3.96 2.04 -14.25
N LEU A 19 3.26 2.62 -13.27
CA LEU A 19 2.62 3.92 -13.41
C LEU A 19 3.55 4.97 -12.79
N HIS A 20 4.22 5.74 -13.62
CA HIS A 20 5.02 6.88 -13.16
C HIS A 20 4.13 8.12 -13.13
N LEU A 21 3.77 8.58 -11.94
CA LEU A 21 3.11 9.87 -11.74
C LEU A 21 4.19 10.93 -11.53
N ARG A 22 4.19 11.97 -12.38
CA ARG A 22 5.05 13.15 -12.22
C ARG A 22 4.21 14.29 -11.68
N ALA A 23 4.65 14.91 -10.61
CA ALA A 23 4.13 16.19 -10.16
C ALA A 23 4.95 17.32 -10.81
N GLY A 24 4.28 18.25 -11.47
CA GLY A 24 4.88 19.44 -12.08
C GLY A 24 5.39 19.24 -13.51
N ALA A 25 5.35 20.33 -14.30
CA ALA A 25 5.71 20.30 -15.73
C ALA A 25 7.22 20.23 -16.00
N ASP A 26 8.10 20.63 -15.04
CA ASP A 26 9.53 20.84 -15.27
C ASP A 26 10.46 20.28 -14.18
N GLY A 27 9.96 19.40 -13.28
CA GLY A 27 10.76 18.80 -12.20
C GLY A 27 11.04 17.30 -12.37
N PRO A 28 12.03 16.77 -11.64
CA PRO A 28 12.16 15.31 -11.51
C PRO A 28 10.88 14.72 -10.94
N PRO A 29 10.53 13.47 -11.26
CA PRO A 29 9.30 12.86 -10.76
C PRO A 29 9.33 12.85 -9.22
N LEU A 30 8.41 13.57 -8.59
CA LEU A 30 8.31 13.65 -7.13
C LEU A 30 7.87 12.32 -6.54
N VAL A 31 7.13 11.54 -7.31
CA VAL A 31 6.64 10.24 -6.90
C VAL A 31 6.44 9.37 -8.14
N ALA A 32 7.01 8.18 -8.14
CA ALA A 32 6.65 7.14 -9.09
C ALA A 32 5.90 6.04 -8.32
N VAL A 33 4.60 5.91 -8.56
CA VAL A 33 3.85 4.73 -8.14
C VAL A 33 3.94 3.72 -9.26
N THR A 34 4.58 2.60 -8.99
CA THR A 34 4.54 1.48 -9.91
C THR A 34 3.43 0.54 -9.46
N LEU A 35 2.52 0.20 -10.35
CA LEU A 35 1.64 -0.94 -10.15
C LEU A 35 2.50 -2.18 -10.10
N GLY A 36 2.53 -2.80 -8.93
CA GLY A 36 3.49 -3.85 -8.66
C GLY A 36 4.87 -3.37 -8.20
N GLY A 37 5.11 -2.05 -8.04
CA GLY A 37 6.39 -1.49 -7.61
C GLY A 37 6.25 -0.30 -6.66
N GLY A 38 7.33 0.27 -6.18
CA GLY A 38 7.35 1.32 -5.17
C GLY A 38 7.33 2.75 -5.71
N LEU A 39 7.33 3.70 -4.81
CA LEU A 39 7.57 5.11 -5.10
C LEU A 39 9.01 5.32 -5.52
N ARG A 40 9.24 6.03 -6.63
CA ARG A 40 10.57 6.32 -7.13
C ARG A 40 10.98 7.76 -6.83
N GLU A 41 11.98 7.94 -5.97
CA GLU A 41 13.09 8.88 -6.19
C GLU A 41 14.28 8.54 -5.31
N GLY A 42 15.44 8.58 -5.93
CA GLY A 42 16.72 8.30 -5.32
C GLY A 42 17.32 6.98 -5.78
N PRO A 43 18.62 6.83 -5.71
CA PRO A 43 19.29 5.58 -6.07
C PRO A 43 18.81 4.46 -5.13
N GLY A 44 18.06 3.50 -5.68
CA GLY A 44 17.76 2.25 -5.00
C GLY A 44 16.29 1.91 -4.70
N LEU A 45 15.33 2.78 -5.01
CA LEU A 45 13.89 2.47 -4.97
C LEU A 45 13.26 2.55 -6.35
N GLU A 46 13.98 2.05 -7.32
CA GLU A 46 13.47 1.92 -8.67
C GLU A 46 12.27 0.98 -8.71
N GLY A 47 11.32 1.27 -9.61
CA GLY A 47 10.27 0.34 -9.96
C GLY A 47 10.85 -1.00 -10.46
N TYR A 48 9.97 -1.91 -10.83
CA TYR A 48 10.41 -3.19 -11.41
C TYR A 48 10.79 -2.99 -12.87
N ALA A 49 11.85 -3.66 -13.31
CA ALA A 49 12.15 -3.79 -14.74
C ALA A 49 11.11 -4.75 -15.37
N GLU A 50 10.94 -4.63 -16.69
CA GLU A 50 10.10 -5.58 -17.43
C GLU A 50 10.65 -7.01 -17.22
N GLY A 51 9.75 -7.93 -16.80
CA GLY A 51 10.11 -9.31 -16.47
C GLY A 51 10.77 -9.52 -15.09
N GLU A 52 10.99 -8.45 -14.31
CA GLU A 52 11.43 -8.59 -12.91
C GLU A 52 10.29 -9.08 -12.03
N LEU A 53 10.55 -10.08 -11.17
CA LEU A 53 9.60 -10.49 -10.14
C LEU A 53 9.43 -9.37 -9.10
N PRO A 54 8.22 -8.82 -8.92
CA PRO A 54 7.97 -7.82 -7.91
C PRO A 54 8.30 -8.33 -6.50
N SER A 55 9.15 -7.60 -5.81
CA SER A 55 9.66 -7.93 -4.47
C SER A 55 9.46 -6.79 -3.47
N GLY A 56 9.43 -7.09 -2.17
CA GLY A 56 9.33 -6.08 -1.11
C GLY A 56 7.99 -5.35 -1.04
N GLY A 57 6.95 -5.83 -1.71
CA GLY A 57 5.63 -5.20 -1.68
C GLY A 57 5.51 -3.85 -2.41
N ARG A 58 6.58 -3.32 -2.98
CA ARG A 58 6.71 -1.94 -3.47
C ARG A 58 5.54 -1.46 -4.33
N GLY A 59 4.72 -0.56 -3.78
CA GLY A 59 3.55 0.05 -4.43
C GLY A 59 2.38 -0.88 -4.68
N GLN A 60 2.48 -2.16 -4.31
CA GLN A 60 1.47 -3.17 -4.57
C GLN A 60 0.16 -2.88 -3.85
N VAL A 61 -0.95 -3.20 -4.49
CA VAL A 61 -2.26 -3.30 -3.87
C VAL A 61 -2.33 -4.62 -3.10
N LEU A 62 -2.76 -4.53 -1.85
CA LEU A 62 -2.85 -5.64 -0.92
C LEU A 62 -4.33 -5.95 -0.68
N ALA A 63 -4.87 -6.92 -1.41
CA ALA A 63 -6.27 -7.30 -1.32
C ALA A 63 -6.43 -8.81 -1.63
N PRO A 64 -7.42 -9.50 -1.05
CA PRO A 64 -8.51 -9.07 -0.17
C PRO A 64 -8.16 -9.06 1.34
N TRP A 65 -6.90 -9.07 1.71
CA TRP A 65 -6.39 -8.77 3.05
C TRP A 65 -4.99 -8.16 2.95
N PRO A 66 -4.66 -7.15 3.77
CA PRO A 66 -3.30 -6.65 3.90
C PRO A 66 -2.54 -7.47 4.95
N ASN A 67 -1.21 -7.38 4.92
CA ASN A 67 -0.30 -7.99 5.90
C ASN A 67 -0.53 -9.51 6.05
N ARG A 68 -0.13 -10.11 7.19
CA ARG A 68 -0.10 -11.57 7.42
C ARG A 68 -1.44 -12.12 7.89
N LEU A 69 -1.75 -13.33 7.40
CA LEU A 69 -2.81 -14.20 7.90
C LEU A 69 -2.15 -15.47 8.46
N ARG A 70 -2.44 -15.78 9.71
CA ARG A 70 -1.94 -16.94 10.46
C ARG A 70 -2.27 -18.23 9.74
N ASP A 71 -1.24 -19.03 9.44
CA ASP A 71 -1.35 -20.35 8.80
C ASP A 71 -2.12 -20.33 7.45
N GLY A 72 -2.38 -19.15 6.90
CA GLY A 72 -3.24 -18.97 5.73
C GLY A 72 -4.69 -19.42 5.96
N HIS A 73 -5.13 -19.52 7.21
CA HIS A 73 -6.39 -20.15 7.59
C HIS A 73 -7.36 -19.15 8.21
N TYR A 74 -8.63 -19.23 7.83
CA TYR A 74 -9.72 -18.45 8.42
C TYR A 74 -11.07 -19.16 8.27
N ALA A 75 -12.02 -18.79 9.12
CA ALA A 75 -13.41 -19.25 9.04
C ALA A 75 -14.33 -18.11 8.59
N TRP A 76 -15.21 -18.36 7.64
CA TRP A 76 -16.20 -17.40 7.17
C TRP A 76 -17.56 -18.06 6.99
N ALA A 77 -18.61 -17.46 7.61
CA ALA A 77 -19.99 -17.99 7.59
C ALA A 77 -20.07 -19.51 7.94
N GLY A 78 -19.23 -19.96 8.88
CA GLY A 78 -19.19 -21.36 9.33
C GLY A 78 -18.43 -22.31 8.40
N VAL A 79 -17.74 -21.79 7.38
CA VAL A 79 -16.90 -22.57 6.46
C VAL A 79 -15.43 -22.24 6.71
N GLU A 80 -14.60 -23.27 6.82
CA GLU A 80 -13.16 -23.16 6.93
C GLU A 80 -12.52 -22.96 5.55
N HIS A 81 -11.57 -22.02 5.49
CA HIS A 81 -10.86 -21.68 4.26
C HIS A 81 -9.35 -21.76 4.46
N GLN A 82 -8.66 -22.35 3.50
CA GLN A 82 -7.21 -22.46 3.49
C GLN A 82 -6.64 -21.73 2.27
N LEU A 83 -5.85 -20.72 2.50
CA LEU A 83 -5.09 -19.98 1.50
C LEU A 83 -3.67 -20.54 1.36
N PRO A 84 -3.04 -20.43 0.18
CA PRO A 84 -1.64 -20.77 0.01
C PRO A 84 -0.73 -19.94 0.93
N LEU A 85 0.25 -20.59 1.55
CA LEU A 85 1.27 -19.90 2.34
C LEU A 85 2.25 -19.20 1.40
N SER A 86 2.10 -17.89 1.24
CA SER A 86 2.96 -17.08 0.38
C SER A 86 4.24 -16.60 1.09
N GLU A 87 4.33 -16.78 2.40
CA GLU A 87 5.50 -16.54 3.24
C GLU A 87 5.78 -17.83 4.09
N PRO A 88 6.35 -18.87 3.47
CA PRO A 88 6.50 -20.19 4.12
C PRO A 88 7.37 -20.17 5.38
N ALA A 89 8.37 -19.28 5.45
CA ALA A 89 9.29 -19.18 6.59
C ALA A 89 8.57 -18.84 7.91
N THR A 90 7.48 -18.09 7.83
CA THR A 90 6.64 -17.70 8.97
C THR A 90 5.32 -18.49 9.01
N SER A 91 5.10 -19.41 8.06
CA SER A 91 3.83 -20.12 7.89
C SER A 91 2.64 -19.17 7.78
N THR A 92 2.77 -18.11 6.96
CA THR A 92 1.72 -17.12 6.76
C THR A 92 1.33 -16.96 5.30
N ALA A 93 0.08 -16.57 5.07
CA ALA A 93 -0.34 -15.98 3.80
C ALA A 93 -0.27 -14.45 3.94
N ILE A 94 0.51 -13.78 3.09
CA ILE A 94 0.77 -12.34 3.23
C ILE A 94 0.29 -11.55 2.02
N HIS A 95 -0.34 -10.39 2.28
CA HIS A 95 -0.66 -9.34 1.31
C HIS A 95 -1.65 -9.72 0.21
N GLY A 96 -2.58 -10.61 0.51
CA GLY A 96 -3.68 -10.92 -0.39
C GLY A 96 -3.32 -11.74 -1.62
N LEU A 97 -4.14 -11.59 -2.66
CA LEU A 97 -4.11 -12.43 -3.85
C LEU A 97 -3.83 -11.64 -5.14
N VAL A 98 -3.74 -10.29 -5.05
CA VAL A 98 -3.65 -9.44 -6.26
C VAL A 98 -2.30 -8.74 -6.42
N ARG A 99 -1.36 -8.95 -5.50
CA ARG A 99 -0.05 -8.27 -5.56
C ARG A 99 0.80 -8.62 -6.80
N TRP A 100 0.52 -9.74 -7.45
CA TRP A 100 1.15 -10.16 -8.70
C TRP A 100 0.14 -10.31 -9.85
N ALA A 101 -1.09 -9.81 -9.66
CA ALA A 101 -2.11 -9.86 -10.67
C ALA A 101 -1.87 -8.80 -11.76
N GLU A 102 -2.31 -9.12 -12.96
CA GLU A 102 -2.37 -8.15 -14.05
C GLU A 102 -3.60 -7.27 -13.89
N TRP A 103 -3.42 -5.96 -14.10
CA TRP A 103 -4.50 -4.98 -14.06
C TRP A 103 -4.72 -4.40 -15.44
N GLN A 104 -5.98 -4.24 -15.81
CA GLN A 104 -6.36 -3.61 -17.07
C GLN A 104 -6.46 -2.10 -16.86
N VAL A 105 -5.82 -1.32 -17.74
CA VAL A 105 -6.04 0.14 -17.79
C VAL A 105 -7.36 0.40 -18.51
N THR A 106 -8.32 0.98 -17.81
CA THR A 106 -9.65 1.30 -18.33
C THR A 106 -9.81 2.78 -18.66
N ALA A 107 -9.02 3.66 -18.03
CA ALA A 107 -8.88 5.06 -18.41
C ALA A 107 -7.43 5.48 -18.27
N GLY A 108 -6.88 6.07 -19.32
CA GLY A 108 -5.55 6.67 -19.35
C GLY A 108 -5.62 8.19 -19.16
N PRO A 109 -4.52 8.91 -19.51
CA PRO A 109 -4.41 10.37 -19.39
C PRO A 109 -5.57 11.14 -20.00
N GLU A 110 -6.05 10.72 -21.16
CA GLU A 110 -7.16 11.36 -21.85
C GLU A 110 -8.47 11.34 -21.06
N GLY A 111 -8.72 10.26 -20.30
CA GLY A 111 -9.90 10.12 -19.42
C GLY A 111 -9.75 10.77 -18.05
N THR A 112 -8.57 11.27 -17.72
CA THR A 112 -8.22 11.87 -16.42
C THR A 112 -7.59 13.28 -16.55
N GLU A 113 -7.93 14.00 -17.61
CA GLU A 113 -7.38 15.32 -17.94
C GLU A 113 -5.84 15.33 -18.07
N GLY A 114 -5.25 14.21 -18.51
CA GLY A 114 -3.80 14.08 -18.66
C GLY A 114 -3.03 13.81 -17.36
N ARG A 115 -3.71 13.59 -16.23
CA ARG A 115 -3.09 13.56 -14.90
C ARG A 115 -3.23 12.25 -14.15
N GLY A 116 -3.76 11.19 -14.76
CA GLY A 116 -4.00 9.97 -13.98
C GLY A 116 -4.22 8.71 -14.82
N ALA A 117 -4.56 7.63 -14.14
CA ALA A 117 -5.00 6.37 -14.73
C ALA A 117 -5.98 5.66 -13.82
N VAL A 118 -6.88 4.92 -14.44
CA VAL A 118 -7.79 4.00 -13.75
C VAL A 118 -7.47 2.60 -14.22
N LEU A 119 -7.30 1.71 -13.25
CA LEU A 119 -6.97 0.31 -13.47
C LEU A 119 -7.97 -0.57 -12.78
N GLU A 120 -8.31 -1.66 -13.43
CA GLU A 120 -9.28 -2.63 -12.94
C GLU A 120 -8.69 -4.03 -12.91
N HIS A 121 -9.08 -4.79 -11.91
CA HIS A 121 -8.80 -6.21 -11.79
C HIS A 121 -10.03 -6.94 -11.25
N VAL A 122 -10.41 -8.04 -11.90
CA VAL A 122 -11.44 -8.94 -11.37
C VAL A 122 -10.76 -10.11 -10.67
N LEU A 123 -10.79 -10.09 -9.34
CA LEU A 123 -10.39 -11.24 -8.54
C LEU A 123 -11.45 -12.34 -8.68
N ALA A 124 -11.11 -13.39 -9.42
CA ALA A 124 -11.98 -14.55 -9.60
C ALA A 124 -12.01 -15.41 -8.34
N PRO A 125 -13.12 -16.13 -8.09
CA PRO A 125 -13.17 -17.15 -7.03
C PRO A 125 -12.05 -18.18 -7.19
N GLN A 126 -11.36 -18.48 -6.10
CA GLN A 126 -10.26 -19.43 -6.10
C GLN A 126 -10.19 -20.20 -4.77
N PRO A 127 -9.43 -21.33 -4.68
CA PRO A 127 -9.28 -22.06 -3.45
C PRO A 127 -8.83 -21.15 -2.30
N GLY A 128 -9.53 -21.23 -1.16
CA GLY A 128 -9.30 -20.41 0.01
C GLY A 128 -9.95 -19.03 -0.02
N TYR A 129 -10.41 -18.52 -1.18
CA TYR A 129 -11.19 -17.28 -1.28
C TYR A 129 -12.23 -17.38 -2.40
N PRO A 130 -13.41 -17.98 -2.13
CA PRO A 130 -14.40 -18.32 -3.16
C PRO A 130 -15.33 -17.13 -3.53
N PHE A 131 -14.85 -15.91 -3.37
CA PHE A 131 -15.61 -14.68 -3.65
C PHE A 131 -15.10 -14.00 -4.92
N ARG A 132 -16.00 -13.32 -5.62
CA ARG A 132 -15.65 -12.54 -6.82
C ARG A 132 -15.70 -11.06 -6.50
N LEU A 133 -14.59 -10.36 -6.69
CA LEU A 133 -14.48 -8.92 -6.47
C LEU A 133 -14.06 -8.19 -7.75
N LEU A 134 -14.63 -7.00 -7.99
CA LEU A 134 -14.05 -6.01 -8.88
C LEU A 134 -13.23 -5.04 -8.04
N LEU A 135 -11.94 -4.94 -8.35
CA LEU A 135 -11.04 -3.97 -7.73
C LEU A 135 -10.75 -2.86 -8.75
N VAL A 136 -10.83 -1.61 -8.32
CA VAL A 136 -10.51 -0.44 -9.14
C VAL A 136 -9.51 0.43 -8.38
N ALA A 137 -8.38 0.73 -9.01
CA ALA A 137 -7.38 1.64 -8.50
C ALA A 137 -7.26 2.85 -9.43
N ALA A 138 -7.63 4.03 -8.92
CA ALA A 138 -7.52 5.28 -9.63
C ALA A 138 -6.39 6.13 -9.05
N TYR A 139 -5.48 6.58 -9.90
CA TYR A 139 -4.35 7.42 -9.55
C TYR A 139 -4.48 8.78 -10.23
N THR A 140 -4.22 9.85 -9.49
CA THR A 140 -4.24 11.22 -10.02
C THR A 140 -3.01 11.97 -9.56
N ALA A 141 -2.20 12.47 -10.51
CA ALA A 141 -1.06 13.33 -10.23
C ALA A 141 -1.55 14.75 -9.87
N LEU A 142 -0.92 15.35 -8.87
CA LEU A 142 -1.11 16.72 -8.42
C LEU A 142 0.18 17.51 -8.65
N ALA A 143 0.12 18.84 -8.49
CA ALA A 143 1.30 19.69 -8.63
C ALA A 143 2.40 19.37 -7.60
N ASP A 144 1.99 18.92 -6.43
CA ASP A 144 2.83 18.67 -5.25
C ASP A 144 2.77 17.19 -4.76
N GLY A 145 2.26 16.28 -5.58
CA GLY A 145 2.13 14.88 -5.16
C GLY A 145 1.17 14.07 -6.01
N PHE A 146 0.40 13.20 -5.37
CA PHE A 146 -0.64 12.40 -6.02
C PHE A 146 -1.70 11.93 -5.03
N THR A 147 -2.84 11.50 -5.57
CA THR A 147 -3.89 10.81 -4.82
C THR A 147 -4.16 9.44 -5.43
N THR A 148 -4.58 8.52 -4.58
CA THR A 148 -5.04 7.18 -4.97
C THR A 148 -6.41 6.93 -4.38
N THR A 149 -7.33 6.43 -5.20
CA THR A 149 -8.60 5.88 -4.74
C THR A 149 -8.59 4.38 -5.05
N LEU A 150 -8.75 3.55 -4.02
CA LEU A 150 -8.95 2.12 -4.18
C LEU A 150 -10.39 1.77 -3.82
N SER A 151 -11.07 1.03 -4.70
CA SER A 151 -12.40 0.50 -4.41
C SER A 151 -12.48 -0.99 -4.68
N ALA A 152 -13.39 -1.66 -3.96
CA ALA A 152 -13.67 -3.08 -4.11
C ALA A 152 -15.18 -3.30 -4.10
N THR A 153 -15.71 -3.89 -5.17
CA THR A 153 -17.13 -4.23 -5.31
C THR A 153 -17.30 -5.74 -5.22
N ASN A 154 -18.20 -6.20 -4.37
CA ASN A 154 -18.55 -7.61 -4.31
C ASN A 154 -19.45 -8.00 -5.49
N LEU A 155 -18.93 -8.80 -6.40
CA LEU A 155 -19.66 -9.36 -7.55
C LEU A 155 -20.21 -10.77 -7.27
N ALA A 156 -20.03 -11.32 -6.05
CA ALA A 156 -20.62 -12.59 -5.67
C ALA A 156 -22.06 -12.41 -5.19
N ALA A 157 -22.80 -13.51 -5.12
CA ALA A 157 -24.20 -13.52 -4.63
C ALA A 157 -24.30 -13.67 -3.09
N VAL A 158 -23.15 -13.68 -2.40
CA VAL A 158 -23.05 -13.85 -0.95
C VAL A 158 -22.10 -12.80 -0.37
N PRO A 159 -22.23 -12.44 0.93
CA PRO A 159 -21.32 -11.53 1.59
C PRO A 159 -19.87 -12.03 1.54
N ALA A 160 -18.93 -11.12 1.26
CA ALA A 160 -17.50 -11.42 1.17
C ALA A 160 -16.70 -10.71 2.26
N PRO A 161 -15.80 -11.40 2.98
CA PRO A 161 -14.86 -10.76 3.89
C PRO A 161 -13.78 -10.03 3.10
N PHE A 162 -13.49 -8.78 3.45
CA PHE A 162 -12.57 -7.95 2.69
C PHE A 162 -11.70 -7.08 3.59
N GLY A 163 -10.45 -6.95 3.19
CA GLY A 163 -9.52 -5.95 3.69
C GLY A 163 -8.61 -5.46 2.56
N ALA A 164 -8.13 -4.24 2.68
CA ALA A 164 -7.27 -3.62 1.68
C ALA A 164 -6.06 -2.95 2.32
N GLY A 165 -5.00 -2.85 1.56
CA GLY A 165 -3.83 -2.04 1.83
C GLY A 165 -3.13 -1.64 0.54
N GLN A 166 -2.18 -0.72 0.68
CA GLN A 166 -1.23 -0.43 -0.38
C GLN A 166 0.15 -0.17 0.24
N HIS A 167 1.20 -0.57 -0.46
CA HIS A 167 2.56 -0.66 0.09
C HIS A 167 3.53 0.37 -0.52
N PRO A 168 3.25 1.69 -0.43
CA PRO A 168 4.17 2.71 -0.91
C PRO A 168 5.44 2.79 -0.06
N TYR A 169 6.56 3.13 -0.70
CA TYR A 169 7.79 3.50 -0.02
C TYR A 169 8.05 4.99 -0.21
N LEU A 170 8.24 5.71 0.89
CA LEU A 170 8.55 7.14 0.90
C LEU A 170 10.06 7.36 0.94
N SER A 171 10.52 8.42 0.26
CA SER A 171 11.90 8.90 0.33
C SER A 171 11.92 10.41 0.52
N ALA A 172 12.62 10.87 1.54
CA ALA A 172 12.81 12.29 1.82
C ALA A 172 14.08 12.87 1.15
N GLY A 173 14.64 12.17 0.14
CA GLY A 173 15.86 12.59 -0.57
C GLY A 173 17.16 12.20 0.13
N THR A 174 17.09 11.49 1.24
CA THR A 174 18.25 10.92 1.94
C THR A 174 18.69 9.61 1.29
N ALA A 175 19.97 9.26 1.39
CA ALA A 175 20.50 8.00 0.86
C ALA A 175 19.91 6.78 1.59
N LEU A 176 19.70 6.91 2.91
CA LEU A 176 19.04 5.94 3.76
C LEU A 176 17.97 6.64 4.60
N VAL A 177 16.95 5.92 5.02
CA VAL A 177 15.90 6.43 5.92
C VAL A 177 16.44 6.84 7.29
N ASP A 178 17.61 6.33 7.68
CA ASP A 178 18.31 6.63 8.92
C ASP A 178 18.51 8.14 9.14
N ASP A 179 18.70 8.89 8.05
CA ASP A 179 18.95 10.33 8.08
C ASP A 179 17.67 11.19 8.04
N ALA A 180 16.52 10.55 8.02
CA ALA A 180 15.22 11.22 8.00
C ALA A 180 14.60 11.30 9.41
N GLU A 181 13.73 12.29 9.61
CA GLU A 181 12.84 12.38 10.76
C GLU A 181 11.45 11.86 10.37
N LEU A 182 10.88 11.05 11.24
CA LEU A 182 9.56 10.44 11.06
C LEU A 182 8.60 10.92 12.15
N THR A 183 7.39 11.30 11.75
CA THR A 183 6.27 11.55 12.65
C THR A 183 5.08 10.69 12.25
N VAL A 184 4.60 9.85 13.18
CA VAL A 184 3.37 9.06 13.07
C VAL A 184 2.50 9.39 14.26
N ALA A 185 1.34 9.99 14.06
CA ALA A 185 0.41 10.34 15.13
C ALA A 185 -0.61 9.21 15.33
N ALA A 186 -0.39 8.36 16.34
CA ALA A 186 -1.22 7.20 16.63
C ALA A 186 -1.34 6.97 18.15
N GLY A 187 -2.46 6.42 18.59
CA GLY A 187 -2.72 6.10 19.99
C GLY A 187 -2.29 4.70 20.40
N THR A 188 -2.14 3.80 19.43
CA THR A 188 -1.81 2.39 19.70
C THR A 188 -0.84 1.82 18.68
N VAL A 189 -0.11 0.77 19.10
CA VAL A 189 0.71 -0.08 18.23
C VAL A 189 0.45 -1.55 18.56
N LEU A 190 0.39 -2.40 17.56
CA LEU A 190 0.26 -3.84 17.78
C LEU A 190 1.58 -4.44 18.28
N THR A 191 1.49 -5.31 19.26
CA THR A 191 2.58 -6.22 19.60
C THR A 191 2.48 -7.48 18.76
N THR A 192 3.60 -8.02 18.31
CA THR A 192 3.66 -9.19 17.44
C THR A 192 4.55 -10.29 18.03
N ASP A 193 4.30 -11.52 17.60
CA ASP A 193 5.21 -12.65 17.81
C ASP A 193 6.35 -12.68 16.79
N ASP A 194 7.22 -13.69 16.87
CA ASP A 194 8.36 -13.88 15.95
C ASP A 194 7.92 -14.15 14.49
N ARG A 195 6.64 -14.42 14.27
CA ARG A 195 6.04 -14.61 12.95
C ARG A 195 5.46 -13.29 12.38
N GLY A 196 5.52 -12.19 13.15
CA GLY A 196 4.89 -10.91 12.82
C GLY A 196 3.37 -10.93 12.94
N LEU A 197 2.81 -11.84 13.76
CA LEU A 197 1.38 -11.97 13.98
C LEU A 197 0.98 -11.24 15.27
N PRO A 198 -0.18 -10.56 15.29
CA PRO A 198 -0.62 -9.80 16.48
C PRO A 198 -0.77 -10.71 17.72
N THR A 199 -0.24 -10.25 18.84
CA THR A 199 -0.37 -10.86 20.17
C THR A 199 -1.08 -9.94 21.16
N GLY A 200 -1.18 -8.66 20.84
CA GLY A 200 -1.82 -7.65 21.68
C GLY A 200 -1.70 -6.27 21.08
N GLU A 201 -2.04 -5.29 21.88
CA GLU A 201 -1.98 -3.87 21.52
C GLU A 201 -1.48 -3.06 22.72
N GLN A 202 -0.63 -2.09 22.47
CA GLN A 202 -0.10 -1.18 23.48
C GLN A 202 -0.49 0.26 23.17
N SER A 203 -0.80 1.04 24.22
CA SER A 203 -0.97 2.48 24.09
C SER A 203 0.38 3.16 23.88
N VAL A 204 0.45 4.04 22.89
CA VAL A 204 1.63 4.80 22.51
C VAL A 204 1.27 6.25 22.21
N HIS A 205 2.27 7.08 22.00
CA HIS A 205 2.13 8.43 21.44
C HIS A 205 2.59 8.50 19.96
N GLY A 206 2.45 7.36 19.24
CA GLY A 206 2.95 7.24 17.88
C GLY A 206 4.47 7.13 17.83
N TYR A 207 5.06 7.69 16.77
CA TYR A 207 6.50 7.83 16.59
C TYR A 207 6.83 9.29 16.28
N ASP A 208 7.83 9.87 16.91
CA ASP A 208 8.28 11.23 16.61
C ASP A 208 9.79 11.36 16.87
N GLY A 209 10.54 11.53 15.79
CA GLY A 209 11.99 11.69 15.86
C GLY A 209 12.75 11.12 14.67
N ARG A 210 14.07 11.15 14.77
CA ARG A 210 14.98 10.61 13.77
C ARG A 210 14.80 9.08 13.68
N VAL A 211 14.75 8.55 12.47
CA VAL A 211 14.68 7.10 12.25
C VAL A 211 15.93 6.41 12.77
N GLY A 212 17.13 6.98 12.47
CA GLY A 212 18.40 6.46 13.01
C GLY A 212 18.57 4.97 12.73
N ASP A 213 18.86 4.23 13.78
CA ASP A 213 19.01 2.77 13.78
C ASP A 213 17.73 2.02 14.21
N ALA A 214 16.62 2.73 14.39
CA ALA A 214 15.32 2.11 14.69
C ALA A 214 14.93 1.13 13.58
N ARG A 215 14.46 -0.03 13.99
CA ARG A 215 13.96 -1.10 13.10
C ARG A 215 12.48 -1.23 13.31
N LEU A 216 11.72 -0.53 12.47
CA LEU A 216 10.27 -0.53 12.52
C LEU A 216 9.74 -1.59 11.56
N ASP A 217 8.83 -2.40 12.05
CA ASP A 217 7.91 -3.25 11.30
C ASP A 217 6.59 -3.25 12.09
N ASP A 218 6.04 -2.03 12.31
CA ASP A 218 5.03 -1.75 13.32
C ASP A 218 3.70 -1.40 12.67
N THR A 219 2.61 -1.98 13.19
CA THR A 219 1.23 -1.63 12.81
C THR A 219 0.65 -0.68 13.85
N TYR A 220 0.38 0.55 13.44
CA TYR A 220 -0.20 1.61 14.25
C TYR A 220 -1.72 1.68 14.07
N GLY A 221 -2.44 1.83 15.19
CA GLY A 221 -3.88 2.03 15.26
C GLY A 221 -4.28 3.28 16.04
N ALA A 222 -5.58 3.51 16.21
CA ALA A 222 -6.10 4.71 16.85
C ALA A 222 -5.45 5.98 16.28
N LEU A 223 -5.41 6.09 14.94
CA LEU A 223 -4.73 7.15 14.21
C LEU A 223 -5.34 8.51 14.55
N ALA A 224 -4.50 9.47 14.94
CA ALA A 224 -4.94 10.84 15.10
C ALA A 224 -5.27 11.44 13.73
N ARG A 225 -6.43 12.11 13.66
CA ARG A 225 -6.93 12.69 12.42
C ARG A 225 -7.08 14.19 12.54
N GLY A 226 -6.76 14.88 11.45
CA GLY A 226 -7.02 16.31 11.32
C GLY A 226 -8.52 16.62 11.24
N SER A 227 -8.84 17.91 11.16
CA SER A 227 -10.23 18.38 11.00
C SER A 227 -10.86 17.97 9.66
N ASP A 228 -10.05 17.55 8.69
CA ASP A 228 -10.44 16.99 7.39
C ASP A 228 -10.67 15.47 7.41
N GLY A 229 -10.59 14.81 8.59
CA GLY A 229 -10.75 13.38 8.78
C GLY A 229 -9.51 12.55 8.39
N ARG A 230 -8.42 13.17 7.93
CA ARG A 230 -7.23 12.48 7.45
C ARG A 230 -6.24 12.19 8.57
N ALA A 231 -5.70 10.97 8.59
CA ALA A 231 -4.48 10.66 9.31
C ALA A 231 -3.27 11.00 8.44
N THR A 232 -2.16 11.41 9.05
CA THR A 232 -0.94 11.78 8.34
C THR A 232 0.30 11.12 8.93
N VAL A 233 1.23 10.78 8.03
CA VAL A 233 2.61 10.40 8.36
C VAL A 233 3.53 11.35 7.65
N VAL A 234 4.49 11.91 8.38
CA VAL A 234 5.43 12.89 7.85
C VAL A 234 6.85 12.33 7.90
N LEU A 235 7.51 12.29 6.76
CA LEU A 235 8.93 11.94 6.63
C LEU A 235 9.69 13.18 6.16
N ARG A 236 10.61 13.69 7.00
CA ARG A 236 11.43 14.87 6.69
C ARG A 236 12.87 14.48 6.43
N GLY A 237 13.40 14.96 5.32
CA GLY A 237 14.82 14.99 5.04
C GLY A 237 15.35 16.44 4.96
N PRO A 238 16.64 16.61 4.66
CA PRO A 238 17.25 17.93 4.59
C PRO A 238 16.73 18.77 3.41
N GLU A 239 16.24 18.14 2.34
CA GLU A 239 15.84 18.83 1.11
C GLU A 239 14.33 18.85 0.89
N ARG A 240 13.60 17.91 1.48
CA ARG A 240 12.14 17.79 1.28
C ARG A 240 11.42 17.17 2.47
N THR A 241 10.14 17.50 2.55
CA THR A 241 9.20 16.85 3.45
C THR A 241 8.18 16.08 2.62
N VAL A 242 8.00 14.81 2.93
CA VAL A 242 7.00 13.94 2.30
C VAL A 242 5.92 13.63 3.32
N THR A 243 4.67 13.94 3.00
CA THR A 243 3.51 13.66 3.84
C THR A 243 2.62 12.66 3.14
N LEU A 244 2.44 11.48 3.73
CA LEU A 244 1.37 10.58 3.36
C LEU A 244 0.14 10.90 4.19
N TRP A 245 -1.01 11.00 3.54
CA TRP A 245 -2.31 11.11 4.20
C TRP A 245 -3.23 9.97 3.81
N ALA A 246 -4.14 9.59 4.71
CA ALA A 246 -5.11 8.52 4.51
C ALA A 246 -6.45 8.91 5.13
N ASP A 247 -7.57 8.67 4.41
CA ASP A 247 -8.92 8.94 4.89
C ASP A 247 -9.39 7.93 5.96
N GLU A 248 -10.63 8.05 6.39
CA GLU A 248 -11.21 7.25 7.47
C GLU A 248 -11.38 5.76 7.12
N ALA A 249 -11.38 5.39 5.84
CA ALA A 249 -11.44 4.01 5.38
C ALA A 249 -10.17 3.23 5.73
N TRP A 250 -9.05 3.94 5.89
CA TRP A 250 -7.77 3.39 6.30
C TRP A 250 -7.61 3.57 7.81
N ARG A 251 -7.91 2.52 8.56
CA ARG A 251 -7.95 2.55 10.03
C ARG A 251 -6.60 2.31 10.68
N TRP A 252 -5.66 1.72 9.92
CA TRP A 252 -4.35 1.28 10.37
C TRP A 252 -3.27 1.78 9.43
N LEU A 253 -2.06 1.87 9.95
CA LEU A 253 -0.85 2.16 9.18
C LEU A 253 0.24 1.15 9.55
N GLN A 254 0.83 0.48 8.56
CA GLN A 254 2.08 -0.25 8.75
C GLN A 254 3.24 0.67 8.41
N VAL A 255 4.26 0.67 9.27
CA VAL A 255 5.52 1.38 9.03
C VAL A 255 6.65 0.38 9.03
N PHE A 256 7.41 0.31 7.94
CA PHE A 256 8.50 -0.64 7.79
C PHE A 256 9.76 0.05 7.25
N THR A 257 10.87 -0.05 7.99
CA THR A 257 12.16 0.58 7.65
C THR A 257 12.97 -0.17 6.58
N GLY A 258 12.49 -1.31 6.09
CA GLY A 258 13.12 -2.04 5.00
C GLY A 258 14.35 -2.84 5.40
N ASP A 259 14.51 -3.20 6.67
CA ASP A 259 15.69 -3.89 7.19
C ASP A 259 15.92 -5.29 6.60
N THR A 260 14.84 -5.98 6.21
CA THR A 260 14.89 -7.32 5.64
C THR A 260 14.98 -7.36 4.11
N LEU A 261 14.95 -6.19 3.46
CA LEU A 261 15.11 -6.10 2.01
C LEU A 261 16.53 -6.51 1.57
N ALA A 262 16.66 -6.80 0.27
CA ALA A 262 17.95 -7.09 -0.34
C ALA A 262 18.97 -5.96 -0.07
N PRO A 263 20.28 -6.26 0.04
CA PRO A 263 21.28 -5.29 0.49
C PRO A 263 21.33 -3.98 -0.32
N ASP A 264 21.04 -4.04 -1.61
CA ASP A 264 21.00 -2.89 -2.54
C ASP A 264 19.75 -2.00 -2.33
N ARG A 265 18.74 -2.48 -1.62
CA ARG A 265 17.45 -1.81 -1.36
C ARG A 265 17.16 -1.55 0.11
N ARG A 266 17.99 -2.15 0.99
CA ARG A 266 17.81 -2.07 2.44
C ARG A 266 17.86 -0.63 2.92
N ARG A 267 16.81 -0.22 3.67
CA ARG A 267 16.68 1.11 4.29
C ARG A 267 16.78 2.31 3.35
N ARG A 268 16.54 2.12 2.03
CA ARG A 268 16.55 3.21 1.06
C ARG A 268 15.21 3.92 0.90
N GLY A 269 14.18 3.45 1.56
CA GLY A 269 12.85 4.05 1.65
C GLY A 269 12.09 3.50 2.82
N LEU A 270 11.17 4.30 3.35
CA LEU A 270 10.27 3.94 4.41
C LEU A 270 8.95 3.46 3.83
N ALA A 271 8.57 2.19 4.04
CA ALA A 271 7.22 1.79 3.73
C ALA A 271 6.25 2.41 4.74
N VAL A 272 5.21 3.04 4.23
CA VAL A 272 4.09 3.57 5.02
C VAL A 272 2.81 3.11 4.35
N GLU A 273 2.23 2.05 4.88
CA GLU A 273 1.13 1.33 4.25
C GLU A 273 -0.21 1.73 4.88
N PRO A 274 -1.10 2.42 4.17
CA PRO A 274 -2.49 2.52 4.61
C PRO A 274 -3.14 1.14 4.56
N LEU A 275 -3.78 0.73 5.68
CA LEU A 275 -4.48 -0.54 5.81
C LEU A 275 -5.92 -0.30 6.31
N SER A 276 -6.90 -0.98 5.71
CA SER A 276 -8.30 -0.91 6.16
C SER A 276 -8.55 -1.72 7.42
N CYS A 277 -7.76 -2.77 7.64
CA CYS A 277 -7.82 -3.66 8.81
C CYS A 277 -6.41 -4.09 9.20
N PRO A 278 -6.19 -4.56 10.45
CA PRO A 278 -4.88 -4.96 10.93
C PRO A 278 -4.44 -6.32 10.35
N PRO A 279 -3.18 -6.74 10.57
CA PRO A 279 -2.77 -8.12 10.32
C PRO A 279 -3.71 -9.14 10.98
N ASP A 280 -3.85 -10.31 10.37
CA ASP A 280 -4.68 -11.42 10.84
C ASP A 280 -6.20 -11.13 10.87
N ALA A 281 -6.66 -10.11 10.14
CA ALA A 281 -8.06 -9.66 10.17
C ALA A 281 -9.04 -10.69 9.63
N LEU A 282 -8.69 -11.48 8.60
CA LEU A 282 -9.57 -12.55 8.10
C LEU A 282 -9.85 -13.61 9.18
N ALA A 283 -8.88 -13.91 10.03
CA ALA A 283 -9.03 -14.89 11.11
C ALA A 283 -9.66 -14.28 12.38
N SER A 284 -9.27 -13.05 12.73
CA SER A 284 -9.73 -12.37 13.95
C SER A 284 -11.05 -11.66 13.79
N GLY A 285 -11.47 -11.30 12.58
CA GLY A 285 -12.62 -10.45 12.30
C GLY A 285 -12.42 -8.96 12.63
N ARG A 286 -11.25 -8.58 13.16
CA ARG A 286 -10.99 -7.22 13.64
C ARG A 286 -10.99 -6.23 12.49
N ASP A 287 -11.85 -5.21 12.53
CA ASP A 287 -12.01 -4.17 11.51
C ASP A 287 -12.14 -4.70 10.07
N LEU A 288 -12.48 -5.98 9.93
CA LEU A 288 -12.72 -6.60 8.65
C LEU A 288 -13.98 -6.02 8.00
N VAL A 289 -13.86 -5.65 6.73
CA VAL A 289 -15.01 -5.17 5.96
C VAL A 289 -15.82 -6.38 5.50
N VAL A 290 -17.13 -6.30 5.63
CA VAL A 290 -18.07 -7.26 5.04
C VAL A 290 -18.73 -6.58 3.86
N LEU A 291 -18.50 -7.08 2.67
CA LEU A 291 -19.13 -6.55 1.46
C LEU A 291 -20.36 -7.38 1.14
N GLU A 292 -21.52 -6.80 1.27
CA GLU A 292 -22.77 -7.41 0.79
C GLU A 292 -22.77 -7.54 -0.74
N PRO A 293 -23.58 -8.41 -1.35
CA PRO A 293 -23.70 -8.52 -2.79
C PRO A 293 -23.98 -7.16 -3.46
N GLY A 294 -23.08 -6.74 -4.37
CA GLY A 294 -23.14 -5.45 -5.07
C GLY A 294 -22.61 -4.26 -4.25
N GLU A 295 -22.25 -4.44 -3.00
CA GLU A 295 -21.68 -3.37 -2.18
C GLU A 295 -20.25 -3.04 -2.61
N THR A 296 -19.90 -1.75 -2.48
CA THR A 296 -18.56 -1.22 -2.79
C THR A 296 -17.98 -0.53 -1.57
N TRP A 297 -16.80 -0.97 -1.16
CA TRP A 297 -15.91 -0.24 -0.26
C TRP A 297 -15.01 0.70 -1.05
N THR A 298 -14.67 1.87 -0.49
CA THR A 298 -13.74 2.81 -1.10
C THR A 298 -12.87 3.47 -0.03
N GLY A 299 -11.59 3.60 -0.30
CA GLY A 299 -10.63 4.34 0.53
C GLY A 299 -9.71 5.20 -0.33
N GLN A 300 -9.38 6.39 0.18
CA GLN A 300 -8.47 7.34 -0.47
C GLN A 300 -7.24 7.60 0.39
N TRP A 301 -6.10 7.67 -0.25
CA TRP A 301 -4.85 8.12 0.35
C TRP A 301 -4.04 8.89 -0.69
N GLY A 302 -3.01 9.57 -0.25
CA GLY A 302 -2.14 10.29 -1.18
C GLY A 302 -0.86 10.73 -0.51
N VAL A 303 0.00 11.34 -1.31
CA VAL A 303 1.28 11.91 -0.89
C VAL A 303 1.37 13.34 -1.35
N THR A 304 1.89 14.21 -0.49
CA THR A 304 2.31 15.56 -0.84
C THR A 304 3.79 15.75 -0.51
N VAL A 305 4.47 16.57 -1.30
CA VAL A 305 5.90 16.88 -1.15
C VAL A 305 6.08 18.39 -1.07
N ALA A 306 6.82 18.85 -0.04
CA ALA A 306 7.14 20.25 0.20
C ALA A 306 8.64 20.47 0.38
#